data_5051fde4749a74ed7c82e7f0a152e30a
#
_entry.id   5051fde4749a74ed7c82e7f0a152e30a
#
_cell.length_a   1.000
_cell.length_b   1.000
_cell.length_c   1.000
_cell.angle_alpha   90.00
_cell.angle_beta   90.00
_cell.angle_gamma   90.00
#
_symmetry.space_group_name_H-M   'P 1'
#
loop_
_entity.id
_entity.type
_entity.pdbx_description
1 polymer ?
#
loop_
_entity_poly.entity_id
_entity_poly.type
_entity_poly.pdbx_seq_one_letter_code
_entity_poly.pdbx_strand_id
1 'polypeptide(L)'
;MLFRSPTEPIRLLPPEYEIERAQPNLATVADRGFVKHALFGNTWGDAVINYRVYRDSWFSLVTETIFDYAHTFRTEKIWKPIVMAHPFVVAANSGYLRDLRRAGFRTFGHIIDEHYDSIDRPDQRIQRVADCVQWLCTGDRAAEFWAESREICEHNQQLLAEYNRRERTALPESLRVYLDGLSRSI
;
A
#
# COMPACT_ATOMS: atom_id res chain seq x y z
N MET A 1 -14.76 -4.97 -12.77
CA MET A 1 -14.57 -4.34 -14.06
C MET A 1 -14.39 -2.86 -13.90
N LEU A 2 -13.44 -2.40 -14.41
CA LEU A 2 -12.64 -1.24 -14.18
C LEU A 2 -13.36 0.04 -14.56
N PHE A 3 -13.36 0.96 -13.65
CA PHE A 3 -13.67 2.37 -13.78
C PHE A 3 -12.88 3.09 -14.88
N ARG A 4 -12.50 2.41 -15.99
CA ARG A 4 -11.43 2.91 -16.82
C ARG A 4 -11.81 2.83 -18.27
N SER A 5 -12.48 3.90 -18.67
CA SER A 5 -12.42 4.32 -20.06
C SER A 5 -11.07 5.01 -20.28
N PRO A 6 -10.40 4.82 -21.41
CA PRO A 6 -9.17 5.53 -21.76
C PRO A 6 -9.28 7.06 -21.73
N THR A 7 -10.49 7.57 -21.67
CA THR A 7 -10.80 9.02 -21.67
C THR A 7 -11.15 9.57 -20.29
N GLU A 8 -11.29 8.72 -19.27
CA GLU A 8 -11.60 9.19 -17.91
C GLU A 8 -10.33 9.37 -17.07
N PRO A 9 -10.29 10.41 -16.21
CA PRO A 9 -9.19 10.54 -15.26
C PRO A 9 -9.13 9.32 -14.36
N ILE A 10 -7.91 8.88 -14.05
CA ILE A 10 -7.69 7.75 -13.15
C ILE A 10 -8.24 8.10 -11.77
N ARG A 11 -9.18 7.31 -11.30
CA ARG A 11 -9.74 7.43 -9.96
C ARG A 11 -8.97 6.52 -9.02
N LEU A 12 -8.40 7.07 -7.98
CA LEU A 12 -7.68 6.31 -6.95
C LEU A 12 -8.64 5.55 -6.02
N LEU A 13 -9.89 5.99 -5.95
CA LEU A 13 -10.95 5.35 -5.14
C LEU A 13 -12.19 5.10 -5.98
N PRO A 14 -12.96 4.04 -5.68
CA PRO A 14 -14.27 3.81 -6.28
C PRO A 14 -15.22 4.99 -6.03
N PRO A 15 -16.21 5.23 -6.94
CA PRO A 15 -17.14 6.35 -6.84
C PRO A 15 -17.93 6.40 -5.53
N GLU A 16 -18.24 5.24 -4.95
CA GLU A 16 -18.94 5.16 -3.65
C GLU A 16 -18.14 5.78 -2.50
N TYR A 17 -16.82 5.94 -2.62
CA TYR A 17 -15.98 6.59 -1.60
C TYR A 17 -15.83 8.10 -1.85
N GLU A 18 -16.19 8.59 -3.02
CA GLU A 18 -16.17 10.03 -3.33
C GLU A 18 -17.30 10.80 -2.65
N ILE A 19 -18.42 10.11 -2.35
CA ILE A 19 -19.55 10.68 -1.61
C ILE A 19 -19.10 11.18 -0.23
N GLU A 20 -18.18 10.48 0.39
CA GLU A 20 -17.62 10.82 1.70
C GLU A 20 -16.78 12.09 1.67
N ARG A 21 -16.05 12.33 0.55
CA ARG A 21 -15.27 13.57 0.37
C ARG A 21 -16.16 14.80 0.15
N ALA A 22 -17.34 14.62 -0.40
CA ALA A 22 -18.28 15.71 -0.64
C ALA A 22 -19.04 16.15 0.62
N GLN A 23 -18.88 15.42 1.73
CA GLN A 23 -19.55 15.79 2.99
C GLN A 23 -18.68 16.77 3.79
N PRO A 24 -19.19 17.97 4.08
CA PRO A 24 -18.36 19.08 4.60
C PRO A 24 -17.89 18.91 6.05
N ASN A 25 -18.27 17.84 6.74
CA ASN A 25 -18.07 17.70 8.17
C ASN A 25 -17.15 16.55 8.60
N LEU A 26 -16.35 15.99 7.71
CA LEU A 26 -15.40 14.90 8.00
C LEU A 26 -14.24 15.30 8.94
N ALA A 27 -14.26 16.50 9.50
CA ALA A 27 -13.26 16.98 10.44
C ALA A 27 -13.51 16.54 11.89
N THR A 28 -14.68 16.02 12.21
CA THR A 28 -15.06 15.61 13.57
C THR A 28 -14.68 14.15 13.85
N VAL A 29 -14.67 13.76 15.12
CA VAL A 29 -14.43 12.38 15.54
C VAL A 29 -15.51 11.43 15.02
N ALA A 30 -16.75 11.89 14.91
CA ALA A 30 -17.89 11.15 14.37
C ALA A 30 -17.66 10.84 12.89
N ASP A 31 -17.19 11.82 12.12
CA ASP A 31 -16.91 11.69 10.69
C ASP A 31 -15.76 10.71 10.43
N ARG A 32 -14.73 10.70 11.29
CA ARG A 32 -13.66 9.69 11.22
C ARG A 32 -14.20 8.28 11.46
N GLY A 33 -15.18 8.12 12.33
CA GLY A 33 -15.88 6.86 12.57
C GLY A 33 -16.66 6.40 11.35
N PHE A 34 -17.31 7.32 10.64
CA PHE A 34 -18.04 7.03 9.41
C PHE A 34 -17.11 6.56 8.28
N VAL A 35 -16.03 7.29 8.02
CA VAL A 35 -15.03 6.90 7.00
C VAL A 35 -14.46 5.51 7.32
N LYS A 36 -14.13 5.25 8.58
CA LYS A 36 -13.65 3.95 9.02
C LYS A 36 -14.69 2.85 8.75
N HIS A 37 -15.97 3.10 9.05
CA HIS A 37 -17.04 2.13 8.83
C HIS A 37 -17.21 1.83 7.33
N ALA A 38 -17.22 2.85 6.49
CA ALA A 38 -17.38 2.69 5.04
C ALA A 38 -16.24 1.90 4.41
N LEU A 39 -14.98 2.18 4.81
CA LEU A 39 -13.80 1.53 4.23
C LEU A 39 -13.49 0.17 4.87
N PHE A 40 -13.76 -0.01 6.15
CA PHE A 40 -13.24 -1.15 6.93
C PHE A 40 -14.30 -1.89 7.74
N GLY A 41 -15.59 -1.61 7.51
CA GLY A 41 -16.68 -2.32 8.18
C GLY A 41 -16.60 -2.25 9.70
N ASN A 42 -16.32 -1.07 10.25
CA ASN A 42 -16.18 -0.83 11.69
C ASN A 42 -14.97 -1.49 12.37
N THR A 43 -14.02 -2.00 11.58
CA THR A 43 -12.77 -2.63 12.06
C THR A 43 -11.61 -1.65 11.90
N TRP A 44 -10.52 -1.83 12.68
CA TRP A 44 -9.31 -1.03 12.50
C TRP A 44 -8.68 -1.28 11.12
N GLY A 45 -8.34 -0.19 10.43
CA GLY A 45 -7.78 -0.26 9.09
C GLY A 45 -6.43 -0.97 8.99
N ASP A 46 -5.70 -1.12 10.09
CA ASP A 46 -4.48 -1.91 10.19
C ASP A 46 -4.73 -3.42 10.17
N ALA A 47 -5.86 -3.86 10.73
CA ALA A 47 -6.23 -5.28 10.82
C ALA A 47 -6.98 -5.82 9.60
N VAL A 48 -7.48 -4.94 8.71
CA VAL A 48 -8.36 -5.35 7.61
C VAL A 48 -7.85 -4.87 6.26
N ILE A 49 -7.97 -5.72 5.26
CA ILE A 49 -7.71 -5.38 3.86
C ILE A 49 -9.05 -5.25 3.14
N ASN A 50 -9.38 -4.04 2.69
CA ASN A 50 -10.48 -3.85 1.77
C ASN A 50 -9.97 -4.14 0.33
N TYR A 51 -10.24 -5.36 -0.17
CA TYR A 51 -9.76 -5.80 -1.47
C TYR A 51 -10.29 -4.96 -2.65
N ARG A 52 -11.43 -4.28 -2.48
CA ARG A 52 -12.04 -3.47 -3.54
C ARG A 52 -11.14 -2.33 -3.98
N VAL A 53 -10.50 -1.64 -3.03
CA VAL A 53 -9.62 -0.51 -3.36
C VAL A 53 -8.45 -0.94 -4.23
N TYR A 54 -7.92 -2.14 -4.03
CA TYR A 54 -6.83 -2.70 -4.85
C TYR A 54 -7.31 -3.20 -6.20
N ARG A 55 -8.48 -3.85 -6.26
CA ARG A 55 -9.09 -4.29 -7.51
C ARG A 55 -9.43 -3.12 -8.43
N ASP A 56 -9.88 -2.02 -7.85
CA ASP A 56 -10.45 -0.89 -8.56
C ASP A 56 -9.44 0.27 -8.76
N SER A 57 -8.17 0.07 -8.41
CA SER A 57 -7.07 1.01 -8.65
C SER A 57 -5.91 0.37 -9.42
N TRP A 58 -5.06 1.18 -10.08
CA TRP A 58 -3.91 0.70 -10.84
C TRP A 58 -2.68 0.50 -9.98
N PHE A 59 -2.49 1.36 -8.97
CA PHE A 59 -1.38 1.30 -8.03
C PHE A 59 -1.77 1.91 -6.69
N SER A 60 -0.98 1.63 -5.67
CA SER A 60 -1.13 2.19 -4.33
C SER A 60 -0.08 3.28 -4.09
N LEU A 61 -0.49 4.42 -3.56
CA LEU A 61 0.44 5.34 -2.91
C LEU A 61 0.51 4.98 -1.42
N VAL A 62 1.62 4.37 -1.01
CA VAL A 62 1.88 4.01 0.38
C VAL A 62 2.52 5.19 1.08
N THR A 63 1.83 5.77 2.05
CA THR A 63 2.37 6.83 2.91
C THR A 63 2.71 6.24 4.27
N GLU A 64 3.98 5.98 4.52
CA GLU A 64 4.41 5.45 5.80
C GLU A 64 4.25 6.46 6.94
N THR A 65 4.14 5.96 8.16
CA THR A 65 3.92 6.80 9.34
C THR A 65 5.09 7.75 9.59
N ILE A 66 6.29 7.34 9.22
CA ILE A 66 7.53 8.10 9.44
C ILE A 66 8.15 8.44 8.09
N PHE A 67 8.27 9.74 7.81
CA PHE A 67 8.80 10.24 6.56
C PHE A 67 10.23 10.82 6.68
N ASP A 68 10.53 11.43 7.83
CA ASP A 68 11.84 12.03 8.12
C ASP A 68 12.46 11.39 9.35
N TYR A 69 13.15 10.28 9.14
CA TYR A 69 13.82 9.53 10.19
C TYR A 69 15.02 8.74 9.66
N ALA A 70 16.01 8.51 10.51
CA ALA A 70 17.26 7.88 10.12
C ALA A 70 17.12 6.36 9.84
N HIS A 71 16.07 5.73 10.32
CA HIS A 71 15.86 4.29 10.18
C HIS A 71 14.54 3.98 9.48
N THR A 72 14.57 2.95 8.65
CA THR A 72 13.39 2.46 7.95
C THR A 72 12.42 1.82 8.95
N PHE A 73 11.18 2.27 8.92
CA PHE A 73 10.09 1.69 9.69
C PHE A 73 8.98 1.27 8.73
N ARG A 74 8.77 -0.03 8.59
CA ARG A 74 7.74 -0.61 7.74
C ARG A 74 6.50 -0.94 8.57
N THR A 75 5.35 -0.44 8.13
CA THR A 75 4.07 -0.67 8.79
C THR A 75 3.17 -1.58 7.94
N GLU A 76 1.97 -1.83 8.42
CA GLU A 76 0.94 -2.57 7.69
C GLU A 76 0.65 -1.96 6.30
N LYS A 77 0.96 -0.68 6.09
CA LYS A 77 0.64 0.04 4.85
C LYS A 77 1.36 -0.53 3.63
N ILE A 78 2.63 -0.92 3.79
CA ILE A 78 3.38 -1.57 2.68
C ILE A 78 2.98 -3.04 2.52
N TRP A 79 2.65 -3.72 3.61
CA TRP A 79 2.30 -5.13 3.55
C TRP A 79 0.98 -5.38 2.83
N LYS A 80 0.02 -4.46 2.91
CA LYS A 80 -1.28 -4.59 2.25
C LYS A 80 -1.19 -4.67 0.73
N PRO A 81 -0.57 -3.72 0.00
CA PRO A 81 -0.40 -3.88 -1.44
C PRO A 81 0.43 -5.11 -1.81
N ILE A 82 1.44 -5.50 -1.01
CA ILE A 82 2.21 -6.71 -1.27
C ILE A 82 1.32 -7.95 -1.16
N VAL A 83 0.50 -8.08 -0.11
CA VAL A 83 -0.47 -9.18 0.04
C VAL A 83 -1.45 -9.23 -1.13
N MET A 84 -1.85 -8.07 -1.64
CA MET A 84 -2.79 -7.96 -2.75
C MET A 84 -2.14 -8.09 -4.14
N ALA A 85 -0.84 -8.41 -4.21
CA ALA A 85 -0.06 -8.42 -5.46
C ALA A 85 -0.29 -7.15 -6.29
N HIS A 86 -0.27 -5.99 -5.64
CA HIS A 86 -0.63 -4.70 -6.21
C HIS A 86 0.61 -3.79 -6.27
N PRO A 87 0.90 -3.11 -7.40
CA PRO A 87 2.05 -2.23 -7.50
C PRO A 87 1.88 -0.98 -6.64
N PHE A 88 3.00 -0.41 -6.22
CA PHE A 88 2.99 0.71 -5.29
C PHE A 88 4.09 1.74 -5.55
N VAL A 89 3.82 2.97 -5.18
CA VAL A 89 4.78 4.05 -4.96
C VAL A 89 4.83 4.32 -3.46
N VAL A 90 6.01 4.56 -2.89
CA VAL A 90 6.16 4.74 -1.44
C VAL A 90 6.61 6.16 -1.11
N ALA A 91 5.88 6.81 -0.22
CA ALA A 91 6.29 8.03 0.47
C ALA A 91 6.77 7.66 1.89
N ALA A 92 8.09 7.56 2.06
CA ALA A 92 8.73 7.17 3.31
C ALA A 92 10.07 7.88 3.52
N ASN A 93 10.84 7.50 4.53
CA ASN A 93 12.20 7.98 4.74
C ASN A 93 13.15 7.55 3.61
N SER A 94 14.27 8.26 3.46
CA SER A 94 15.34 7.92 2.51
C SER A 94 15.84 6.48 2.74
N GLY A 95 16.08 5.77 1.65
CA GLY A 95 16.56 4.39 1.66
C GLY A 95 15.51 3.32 1.98
N TYR A 96 14.23 3.66 2.05
CA TYR A 96 13.16 2.72 2.32
C TYR A 96 13.08 1.58 1.29
N LEU A 97 13.09 1.91 -0.01
CA LEU A 97 13.06 0.91 -1.07
C LEU A 97 14.35 0.10 -1.14
N ARG A 98 15.49 0.73 -0.87
CA ARG A 98 16.77 0.03 -0.73
C ARG A 98 16.70 -1.04 0.36
N ASP A 99 16.13 -0.74 1.51
CA ASP A 99 16.00 -1.68 2.62
C ASP A 99 14.92 -2.74 2.36
N LEU A 100 13.89 -2.41 1.58
CA LEU A 100 12.92 -3.39 1.10
C LEU A 100 13.61 -4.41 0.16
N ARG A 101 14.47 -3.93 -0.75
CA ARG A 101 15.28 -4.80 -1.63
C ARG A 101 16.25 -5.69 -0.84
N ARG A 102 16.89 -5.16 0.21
CA ARG A 102 17.75 -5.97 1.11
C ARG A 102 16.98 -7.08 1.82
N ALA A 103 15.70 -6.90 2.08
CA ALA A 103 14.82 -7.94 2.62
C ALA A 103 14.35 -8.95 1.54
N GLY A 104 14.81 -8.83 0.29
CA GLY A 104 14.50 -9.75 -0.82
C GLY A 104 13.30 -9.33 -1.68
N PHE A 105 12.59 -8.29 -1.31
CA PHE A 105 11.49 -7.77 -2.13
C PHE A 105 12.02 -7.05 -3.37
N ARG A 106 11.27 -7.12 -4.45
CA ARG A 106 11.55 -6.38 -5.68
C ARG A 106 10.81 -5.04 -5.68
N THR A 107 11.41 -4.03 -6.32
CA THR A 107 10.81 -2.72 -6.51
C THR A 107 10.72 -2.40 -8.00
N PHE A 108 10.18 -1.26 -8.36
CA PHE A 108 9.74 -0.98 -9.73
C PHE A 108 10.67 -0.03 -10.49
N GLY A 109 11.94 0.11 -10.05
CA GLY A 109 12.89 1.09 -10.59
C GLY A 109 13.27 0.92 -12.08
N HIS A 110 12.87 -0.18 -12.73
CA HIS A 110 13.02 -0.35 -14.19
C HIS A 110 11.78 0.11 -14.97
N ILE A 111 10.67 0.43 -14.27
CA ILE A 111 9.41 0.90 -14.86
C ILE A 111 9.16 2.38 -14.51
N ILE A 112 9.41 2.75 -13.26
CA ILE A 112 9.21 4.11 -12.73
C ILE A 112 10.50 4.67 -12.14
N ASP A 113 10.61 5.99 -12.09
CA ASP A 113 11.76 6.63 -11.43
C ASP A 113 11.63 6.54 -9.90
N GLU A 114 12.45 5.65 -9.30
CA GLU A 114 12.56 5.49 -7.85
C GLU A 114 13.72 6.31 -7.24
N HIS A 115 14.29 7.27 -7.97
CA HIS A 115 15.39 8.09 -7.46
C HIS A 115 15.03 8.85 -6.16
N TYR A 116 13.76 9.11 -5.91
CA TYR A 116 13.29 9.71 -4.67
C TYR A 116 13.76 8.94 -3.42
N ASP A 117 13.97 7.62 -3.52
CA ASP A 117 14.46 6.80 -2.39
C ASP A 117 15.86 7.19 -1.92
N SER A 118 16.67 7.81 -2.78
CA SER A 118 18.04 8.24 -2.46
C SER A 118 18.16 9.69 -1.95
N ILE A 119 17.07 10.43 -1.90
CA ILE A 119 17.06 11.84 -1.52
C ILE A 119 16.88 11.97 -0.01
N ASP A 120 17.90 12.50 0.67
CA ASP A 120 17.86 12.67 2.13
C ASP A 120 16.94 13.83 2.55
N ARG A 121 16.89 14.92 1.80
CA ARG A 121 16.05 16.08 2.10
C ARG A 121 14.56 15.75 1.95
N PRO A 122 13.75 15.84 3.03
CA PRO A 122 12.34 15.44 3.00
C PRO A 122 11.48 16.24 2.01
N ASP A 123 11.73 17.54 1.92
CA ASP A 123 11.02 18.46 1.00
C ASP A 123 11.26 18.09 -0.47
N GLN A 124 12.49 17.76 -0.83
CA GLN A 124 12.83 17.32 -2.19
C GLN A 124 12.31 15.91 -2.46
N ARG A 125 12.41 15.01 -1.49
CA ARG A 125 11.96 13.64 -1.63
C ARG A 125 10.45 13.57 -1.88
N ILE A 126 9.66 14.30 -1.08
CA ILE A 126 8.20 14.31 -1.27
C ILE A 126 7.80 14.91 -2.61
N GLN A 127 8.52 15.95 -3.08
CA GLN A 127 8.27 16.50 -4.40
C GLN A 127 8.53 15.45 -5.50
N ARG A 128 9.60 14.68 -5.42
CA ARG A 128 9.89 13.62 -6.40
C ARG A 128 8.89 12.46 -6.34
N VAL A 129 8.39 12.11 -5.16
CA VAL A 129 7.29 11.16 -5.04
C VAL A 129 6.04 11.71 -5.74
N ALA A 130 5.71 12.98 -5.52
CA ALA A 130 4.58 13.64 -6.17
C ALA A 130 4.74 13.68 -7.70
N ASP A 131 5.93 14.01 -8.19
CA ASP A 131 6.25 14.03 -9.62
C ASP A 131 6.05 12.64 -10.25
N CYS A 132 6.52 11.58 -9.58
CA CYS A 132 6.33 10.19 -10.00
C CYS A 132 4.84 9.82 -10.07
N VAL A 133 4.07 10.14 -9.04
CA VAL A 133 2.62 9.88 -9.01
C VAL A 133 1.90 10.68 -10.10
N GLN A 134 2.24 11.95 -10.28
CA GLN A 134 1.66 12.77 -11.32
C GLN A 134 1.98 12.21 -12.72
N TRP A 135 3.20 11.75 -12.94
CA TRP A 135 3.60 11.11 -14.20
C TRP A 135 2.79 9.85 -14.46
N LEU A 136 2.60 8.98 -13.43
CA LEU A 136 1.78 7.78 -13.55
C LEU A 136 0.30 8.11 -13.84
N CYS A 137 -0.22 9.21 -13.33
CA CYS A 137 -1.59 9.64 -13.56
C CYS A 137 -1.82 10.29 -14.93
N THR A 138 -0.81 10.31 -15.82
CA THR A 138 -0.91 10.93 -17.14
C THR A 138 -1.06 9.89 -18.24
N GLY A 139 -2.12 9.95 -19.04
CA GLY A 139 -2.40 8.99 -20.12
C GLY A 139 -2.62 7.57 -19.58
N ASP A 140 -2.08 6.57 -20.25
CA ASP A 140 -2.26 5.15 -19.93
C ASP A 140 -1.16 4.59 -19.01
N ARG A 141 -0.25 5.43 -18.52
CA ARG A 141 0.96 5.00 -17.79
C ARG A 141 0.67 4.20 -16.53
N ALA A 142 -0.40 4.48 -15.81
CA ALA A 142 -0.77 3.69 -14.65
C ALA A 142 -1.24 2.29 -15.01
N ALA A 143 -1.89 2.14 -16.17
CA ALA A 143 -2.28 0.84 -16.69
C ALA A 143 -1.06 0.04 -17.17
N GLU A 144 -0.13 0.70 -17.85
CA GLU A 144 1.16 0.15 -18.27
C GLU A 144 1.97 -0.29 -17.05
N PHE A 145 2.10 0.58 -16.05
CA PHE A 145 2.76 0.27 -14.78
C PHE A 145 2.17 -0.97 -14.11
N TRP A 146 0.85 -1.05 -14.03
CA TRP A 146 0.17 -2.22 -13.48
C TRP A 146 0.48 -3.50 -14.27
N ALA A 147 0.44 -3.44 -15.60
CA ALA A 147 0.69 -4.59 -16.46
C ALA A 147 2.14 -5.08 -16.35
N GLU A 148 3.12 -4.16 -16.40
CA GLU A 148 4.55 -4.48 -16.35
C GLU A 148 5.02 -4.92 -14.95
N SER A 149 4.31 -4.50 -13.90
CA SER A 149 4.66 -4.82 -12.50
C SER A 149 4.24 -6.22 -12.06
N ARG A 150 3.50 -6.96 -12.86
CA ARG A 150 2.83 -8.19 -12.44
C ARG A 150 3.77 -9.23 -11.85
N GLU A 151 4.87 -9.52 -12.53
CA GLU A 151 5.86 -10.50 -12.07
C GLU A 151 6.51 -10.10 -10.74
N ILE A 152 6.78 -8.80 -10.56
CA ILE A 152 7.33 -8.26 -9.31
C ILE A 152 6.32 -8.42 -8.17
N CYS A 153 5.06 -8.08 -8.42
CA CYS A 153 4.00 -8.16 -7.42
C CYS A 153 3.76 -9.60 -6.97
N GLU A 154 3.74 -10.55 -7.92
CA GLU A 154 3.61 -11.98 -7.63
C GLU A 154 4.81 -12.50 -6.82
N HIS A 155 6.05 -12.14 -7.18
CA HIS A 155 7.24 -12.48 -6.42
C HIS A 155 7.15 -11.96 -4.98
N ASN A 156 6.79 -10.68 -4.81
CA ASN A 156 6.71 -10.07 -3.49
C ASN A 156 5.63 -10.71 -2.61
N GLN A 157 4.48 -11.04 -3.18
CA GLN A 157 3.40 -11.73 -2.49
C GLN A 157 3.85 -13.12 -2.00
N GLN A 158 4.52 -13.89 -2.86
CA GLN A 158 5.03 -15.22 -2.52
C GLN A 158 6.09 -15.15 -1.42
N LEU A 159 7.03 -14.20 -1.53
CA LEU A 159 8.06 -13.99 -0.53
C LEU A 159 7.48 -13.64 0.84
N LEU A 160 6.48 -12.74 0.89
CA LEU A 160 5.81 -12.38 2.14
C LEU A 160 5.07 -13.58 2.75
N ALA A 161 4.39 -14.39 1.94
CA ALA A 161 3.74 -15.60 2.39
C ALA A 161 4.75 -16.61 2.97
N GLU A 162 5.95 -16.72 2.38
CA GLU A 162 7.01 -17.58 2.90
C GLU A 162 7.57 -17.06 4.23
N TYR A 163 7.80 -15.75 4.37
CA TYR A 163 8.22 -15.15 5.65
C TYR A 163 7.21 -15.45 6.76
N ASN A 164 5.94 -15.21 6.52
CA ASN A 164 4.89 -15.48 7.50
C ASN A 164 4.84 -16.96 7.90
N ARG A 165 5.08 -17.88 6.96
CA ARG A 165 5.12 -19.32 7.26
C ARG A 165 6.33 -19.66 8.13
N ARG A 166 7.52 -19.12 7.81
CA ARG A 166 8.74 -19.35 8.59
C ARG A 166 8.62 -18.82 10.00
N GLU A 167 8.09 -17.61 10.19
CA GLU A 167 7.89 -17.03 11.51
C GLU A 167 6.89 -17.84 12.34
N ARG A 168 5.79 -18.30 11.75
CA ARG A 168 4.83 -19.16 12.44
C ARG A 168 5.44 -20.48 12.89
N THR A 169 6.33 -21.08 12.09
CA THR A 169 7.02 -22.32 12.46
C THR A 169 8.11 -22.10 13.50
N ALA A 170 8.67 -20.90 13.60
CA ALA A 170 9.67 -20.54 14.60
C ALA A 170 9.07 -20.18 15.98
N LEU A 171 7.77 -19.97 16.07
CA LEU A 171 7.10 -19.67 17.34
C LEU A 171 7.11 -20.90 18.28
N PRO A 172 7.33 -20.71 19.61
CA PRO A 172 7.14 -21.77 20.58
C PRO A 172 5.76 -22.41 20.46
N GLU A 173 5.69 -23.73 20.66
CA GLU A 173 4.46 -24.52 20.55
C GLU A 173 3.31 -23.92 21.37
N SER A 174 3.61 -23.52 22.61
CA SER A 174 2.63 -22.89 23.51
C SER A 174 2.00 -21.62 22.94
N LEU A 175 2.80 -20.79 22.24
CA LEU A 175 2.31 -19.57 21.62
C LEU A 175 1.51 -19.86 20.36
N ARG A 176 1.91 -20.86 19.57
CA ARG A 176 1.12 -21.29 18.40
C ARG A 176 -0.26 -21.79 18.81
N VAL A 177 -0.33 -22.65 19.80
CA VAL A 177 -1.59 -23.18 20.34
C VAL A 177 -2.49 -22.05 20.85
N TYR A 178 -1.93 -21.07 21.53
CA TYR A 178 -2.66 -19.88 21.98
C TYR A 178 -3.23 -19.05 20.82
N LEU A 179 -2.44 -18.76 19.81
CA LEU A 179 -2.86 -18.00 18.63
C LEU A 179 -3.90 -18.73 17.79
N ASP A 180 -3.75 -20.04 17.62
CA ASP A 180 -4.73 -20.88 16.92
C ASP A 180 -6.06 -21.00 17.69
N GLY A 181 -6.02 -20.94 19.02
CA GLY A 181 -7.20 -20.85 19.87
C GLY A 181 -7.98 -19.56 19.69
N LEU A 182 -7.28 -18.43 19.57
CA LEU A 182 -7.89 -17.12 19.33
C LEU A 182 -8.56 -17.03 17.94
N SER A 183 -7.93 -17.61 16.92
CA SER A 183 -8.48 -17.57 15.54
C SER A 183 -9.73 -18.42 15.33
N ARG A 184 -10.03 -19.37 16.25
CA ARG A 184 -11.26 -20.20 16.23
C ARG A 184 -12.40 -19.61 17.05
N SER A 185 -12.14 -18.52 17.76
CA SER A 185 -13.11 -17.85 18.65
C SER A 185 -13.70 -16.58 18.04
N ILE A 186 -13.35 -16.26 16.78
CA ILE A 186 -13.85 -15.16 15.96
C ILE A 186 -14.67 -15.75 14.80
#